data_c8f9bb0af065cd934045db18cd854aa4
#
_entry.id   c8f9bb0af065cd934045db18cd854aa4
#
_cell.length_a   1.000
_cell.length_b   1.000
_cell.length_c   1.000
_cell.angle_alpha   90.00
_cell.angle_beta   90.00
_cell.angle_gamma   90.00
#
_symmetry.space_group_name_H-M   'P 1'
#
loop_
_entity.id
_entity.type
_entity.pdbx_description
1 polymer ?
#
loop_
_entity_poly.entity_id
_entity_poly.type
_entity_poly.pdbx_seq_one_letter_code
_entity_poly.pdbx_strand_id
1 'polypeptide(L)'
;MDEKGLASFFDLGNSLRRGDENSIGEKGHGTKVFFNSRKIEVITVKDEKKYHAVMNEPSRELFERRIPKVKVTIDDDETAPSGTSICIWGYNNNRRDKFTHDQLKDYILWFTKFGSIEREFGIEKNSNVKLKFKGIDRRDFEELEYGHVFPKESKKVSDLFDKYIVEAPKWYCKKFIKTGSLKNMPEIEYHAIFVIEGTKVKYGYNPMIRRSGYNAPAGAYTIQERYGLWLCKDFMPIQRKNEWITTKGSEYTKFHAFINCQDLRLTANRGSIENTPSEVLQDLMDVVKEMYINITQSADWMDIEWLESEVTAYNTAEKERKDFEWRIDKVNRAKVADFNGIHLIEPQRESGVFTIFMQLSSYDSGLFPFTIIDYDTHSGIDVIVKAKDDIPIKSSKLYYVEFKNYLTKDFNHSFENLHSIICWDINLKDLKNNDEVIDIANQRRTLKIIQPEHEGDYTRYYLDSMRSGRKIEVFVLKYYLKEKLGIEFVPRTEKSTI
;
A
#
# COMPACT_ATOMS: atom_id res chain seq x y z
N MET A 1 2.29 -16.22 47.65
CA MET A 1 2.76 -14.97 48.30
C MET A 1 2.71 -15.18 49.79
N ASP A 2 3.63 -14.58 50.53
CA ASP A 2 3.50 -14.45 52.01
C ASP A 2 2.60 -13.30 52.39
N GLU A 3 2.41 -13.08 53.70
CA GLU A 3 1.53 -12.02 54.23
C GLU A 3 1.93 -10.63 53.75
N LYS A 4 3.24 -10.31 53.70
CA LYS A 4 3.79 -9.05 53.19
C LYS A 4 3.49 -8.83 51.70
N GLY A 5 3.66 -9.91 50.93
CA GLY A 5 3.35 -9.89 49.47
C GLY A 5 1.85 -9.69 49.22
N LEU A 6 1.01 -10.34 50.02
CA LEU A 6 -0.45 -10.19 49.94
C LEU A 6 -0.90 -8.78 50.34
N ALA A 7 -0.35 -8.20 51.42
CA ALA A 7 -0.60 -6.84 51.79
C ALA A 7 -0.19 -5.86 50.69
N SER A 8 1.00 -6.00 50.12
CA SER A 8 1.47 -5.17 49.01
C SER A 8 0.61 -5.30 47.76
N PHE A 9 -0.02 -6.46 47.51
CA PHE A 9 -0.92 -6.66 46.36
C PHE A 9 -2.15 -5.70 46.46
N PHE A 10 -2.68 -5.51 47.66
CA PHE A 10 -3.86 -4.66 47.89
C PHE A 10 -3.54 -3.22 48.32
N ASP A 11 -2.32 -2.91 48.72
CA ASP A 11 -1.92 -1.58 49.18
C ASP A 11 -1.76 -0.59 48.03
N LEU A 12 -2.52 0.50 48.06
CA LEU A 12 -2.49 1.54 47.03
C LEU A 12 -1.22 2.38 47.15
N GLY A 13 -0.33 2.25 46.17
CA GLY A 13 0.88 3.08 46.06
C GLY A 13 2.13 2.52 46.73
N ASN A 14 2.06 1.36 47.35
CA ASN A 14 3.22 0.69 47.91
C ASN A 14 3.77 -0.39 46.97
N SER A 15 5.10 -0.45 46.86
CA SER A 15 5.83 -1.51 46.16
C SER A 15 6.98 -1.98 47.01
N LEU A 16 6.97 -3.28 47.35
CA LEU A 16 8.12 -3.94 48.01
C LEU A 16 9.37 -4.01 47.14
N ARG A 17 9.23 -3.68 45.88
CA ARG A 17 10.29 -3.79 44.85
C ARG A 17 10.79 -2.43 44.36
N ARG A 18 10.48 -1.34 45.10
CA ARG A 18 10.97 -0.02 44.73
C ARG A 18 12.49 0.05 44.91
N GLY A 19 13.19 0.37 43.81
CA GLY A 19 14.66 0.43 43.77
C GLY A 19 15.35 -0.94 43.57
N ASP A 20 14.59 -2.01 43.30
CA ASP A 20 15.15 -3.29 42.90
C ASP A 20 15.38 -3.31 41.39
N GLU A 21 16.64 -3.22 40.95
CA GLU A 21 17.06 -3.20 39.54
C GLU A 21 16.68 -4.50 38.79
N ASN A 22 16.44 -5.60 39.50
CA ASN A 22 15.99 -6.87 38.93
C ASN A 22 14.48 -6.97 38.81
N SER A 23 13.74 -5.95 39.22
CA SER A 23 12.28 -5.92 39.22
C SER A 23 11.70 -4.92 38.23
N ILE A 24 10.77 -5.38 37.37
CA ILE A 24 10.05 -4.54 36.40
C ILE A 24 9.04 -3.61 37.11
N GLY A 25 8.60 -3.93 38.31
CA GLY A 25 7.53 -3.26 39.03
C GLY A 25 8.01 -2.17 39.99
N GLU A 26 8.36 -0.97 39.50
CA GLU A 26 8.88 0.13 40.33
C GLU A 26 7.81 0.82 41.21
N LYS A 27 6.58 1.00 40.71
CA LYS A 27 5.58 1.90 41.31
C LYS A 27 4.39 1.22 42.00
N GLY A 28 4.35 -0.11 42.02
CA GLY A 28 3.29 -0.88 42.67
C GLY A 28 1.87 -0.72 42.08
N HIS A 29 1.75 -0.13 40.87
CA HIS A 29 0.44 0.12 40.26
C HIS A 29 -0.16 -1.08 39.51
N GLY A 30 0.65 -2.08 39.15
CA GLY A 30 0.24 -3.16 38.24
C GLY A 30 -0.97 -3.97 38.72
N THR A 31 -1.07 -4.24 40.03
CA THR A 31 -2.18 -4.99 40.60
C THR A 31 -3.41 -4.10 40.90
N LYS A 32 -3.24 -2.80 41.01
CA LYS A 32 -4.31 -1.83 41.37
C LYS A 32 -5.25 -1.57 40.20
N VAL A 33 -4.87 -1.87 38.96
CA VAL A 33 -5.80 -1.83 37.81
C VAL A 33 -7.01 -2.77 38.02
N PHE A 34 -6.84 -3.83 38.80
CA PHE A 34 -7.90 -4.78 39.11
C PHE A 34 -8.98 -4.21 40.07
N PHE A 35 -8.70 -3.11 40.73
CA PHE A 35 -9.70 -2.43 41.56
C PHE A 35 -10.88 -1.89 40.73
N ASN A 36 -10.68 -1.74 39.42
CA ASN A 36 -11.79 -1.48 38.48
C ASN A 36 -12.57 -2.78 38.18
N SER A 37 -13.08 -3.43 39.23
CA SER A 37 -13.83 -4.69 39.16
C SER A 37 -14.91 -4.75 40.25
N ARG A 38 -15.77 -5.78 40.17
CA ARG A 38 -16.78 -6.04 41.23
C ARG A 38 -16.23 -6.89 42.34
N LYS A 39 -15.30 -7.81 42.07
CA LYS A 39 -14.71 -8.67 43.09
C LYS A 39 -13.29 -9.06 42.70
N ILE A 40 -12.41 -9.06 43.69
CA ILE A 40 -11.06 -9.63 43.59
C ILE A 40 -10.96 -10.69 44.68
N GLU A 41 -10.48 -11.88 44.29
CA GLU A 41 -10.22 -12.98 45.21
C GLU A 41 -8.81 -13.50 44.96
N VAL A 42 -8.03 -13.59 46.02
CA VAL A 42 -6.66 -14.11 45.99
C VAL A 42 -6.56 -15.27 46.95
N ILE A 43 -6.15 -16.42 46.43
CA ILE A 43 -5.79 -17.58 47.25
C ILE A 43 -4.29 -17.82 47.03
N THR A 44 -3.51 -17.80 48.10
CA THR A 44 -2.04 -18.01 47.96
C THR A 44 -1.58 -18.91 49.09
N VAL A 45 -0.73 -19.89 48.73
CA VAL A 45 -0.07 -20.85 49.62
C VAL A 45 1.42 -20.58 49.58
N LYS A 46 2.02 -20.38 50.74
CA LYS A 46 3.47 -20.26 50.90
C LYS A 46 3.86 -20.66 52.33
N ASP A 47 4.91 -21.43 52.46
CA ASP A 47 5.43 -21.87 53.77
C ASP A 47 4.33 -22.51 54.65
N GLU A 48 3.57 -23.45 54.06
CA GLU A 48 2.48 -24.21 54.72
C GLU A 48 1.30 -23.37 55.17
N LYS A 49 1.28 -22.07 54.92
CA LYS A 49 0.17 -21.16 55.22
C LYS A 49 -0.63 -20.81 53.98
N LYS A 50 -1.92 -20.96 54.08
CA LYS A 50 -2.88 -20.58 53.04
C LYS A 50 -3.61 -19.31 53.43
N TYR A 51 -3.48 -18.30 52.63
CA TYR A 51 -4.17 -17.02 52.73
C TYR A 51 -5.30 -16.96 51.72
N HIS A 52 -6.49 -16.65 52.18
CA HIS A 52 -7.64 -16.35 51.32
C HIS A 52 -8.12 -14.93 51.53
N ALA A 53 -7.91 -14.08 50.55
CA ALA A 53 -8.24 -12.66 50.61
C ALA A 53 -9.34 -12.32 49.59
N VAL A 54 -10.37 -11.63 50.06
CA VAL A 54 -11.51 -11.21 49.22
C VAL A 54 -11.77 -9.72 49.40
N MET A 55 -11.82 -9.02 48.28
CA MET A 55 -12.22 -7.61 48.17
C MET A 55 -13.50 -7.54 47.32
N ASN A 56 -14.59 -7.08 47.92
CA ASN A 56 -15.89 -6.91 47.25
C ASN A 56 -16.11 -5.46 46.84
N GLU A 57 -16.70 -5.27 45.67
CA GLU A 57 -17.11 -3.99 45.06
C GLU A 57 -16.02 -2.87 45.07
N PRO A 58 -14.73 -3.18 44.80
CA PRO A 58 -13.66 -2.17 44.88
C PRO A 58 -13.93 -0.96 44.00
N SER A 59 -14.45 -1.17 42.78
CA SER A 59 -14.78 -0.08 41.85
C SER A 59 -15.83 0.89 42.44
N ARG A 60 -16.85 0.34 43.07
CA ARG A 60 -17.92 1.13 43.72
C ARG A 60 -17.41 1.90 44.95
N GLU A 61 -16.64 1.24 45.82
CA GLU A 61 -16.07 1.89 47.00
C GLU A 61 -15.18 3.09 46.61
N LEU A 62 -14.32 2.91 45.61
CA LEU A 62 -13.48 4.00 45.11
C LEU A 62 -14.29 5.14 44.45
N PHE A 63 -15.35 4.81 43.72
CA PHE A 63 -16.26 5.82 43.17
C PHE A 63 -16.94 6.65 44.26
N GLU A 64 -17.32 6.00 45.36
CA GLU A 64 -17.91 6.63 46.56
C GLU A 64 -16.83 7.24 47.47
N ARG A 65 -15.58 7.34 47.01
CA ARG A 65 -14.40 7.88 47.75
C ARG A 65 -14.10 7.16 49.07
N ARG A 66 -14.40 5.87 49.11
CA ARG A 66 -14.05 4.99 50.24
C ARG A 66 -12.89 4.09 49.86
N ILE A 67 -12.08 3.72 50.84
CA ILE A 67 -11.01 2.75 50.65
C ILE A 67 -11.61 1.34 50.70
N PRO A 68 -11.48 0.52 49.60
CA PRO A 68 -12.00 -0.84 49.62
C PRO A 68 -11.36 -1.69 50.71
N LYS A 69 -12.17 -2.43 51.43
CA LYS A 69 -11.70 -3.33 52.50
C LYS A 69 -11.44 -4.74 51.98
N VAL A 70 -10.38 -5.35 52.46
CA VAL A 70 -10.01 -6.75 52.15
C VAL A 70 -10.35 -7.58 53.40
N LYS A 71 -11.10 -8.66 53.20
CA LYS A 71 -11.28 -9.71 54.22
C LYS A 71 -10.25 -10.80 53.98
N VAL A 72 -9.43 -11.09 54.96
CA VAL A 72 -8.39 -12.14 54.87
C VAL A 72 -8.70 -13.21 55.91
N THR A 73 -8.64 -14.47 55.47
CA THR A 73 -8.62 -15.64 56.33
C THR A 73 -7.30 -16.37 56.17
N ILE A 74 -6.76 -16.94 57.21
CA ILE A 74 -5.49 -17.65 57.24
C ILE A 74 -5.74 -19.03 57.82
N ASP A 75 -5.35 -20.06 57.11
CA ASP A 75 -5.44 -21.46 57.50
C ASP A 75 -4.06 -22.10 57.32
N ASP A 76 -3.72 -23.07 58.16
CA ASP A 76 -2.56 -23.92 57.99
C ASP A 76 -2.93 -25.03 57.00
N ASP A 77 -2.14 -25.22 55.97
CA ASP A 77 -2.37 -26.24 54.93
C ASP A 77 -1.02 -26.83 54.45
N GLU A 78 -0.61 -27.85 55.20
CA GLU A 78 0.67 -28.56 54.94
C GLU A 78 0.67 -29.36 53.63
N THR A 79 -0.50 -29.57 53.03
CA THR A 79 -0.65 -30.46 51.85
C THR A 79 -0.78 -29.68 50.55
N ALA A 80 -1.11 -28.40 50.60
CA ALA A 80 -1.33 -27.61 49.39
C ALA A 80 -0.01 -27.16 48.75
N PRO A 81 0.14 -27.31 47.43
CA PRO A 81 1.32 -26.83 46.74
C PRO A 81 1.45 -25.31 46.81
N SER A 82 2.69 -24.83 46.99
CA SER A 82 2.97 -23.39 46.91
C SER A 82 2.51 -22.80 45.61
N GLY A 83 1.75 -21.68 45.68
CA GLY A 83 1.23 -21.03 44.49
C GLY A 83 0.28 -19.89 44.80
N THR A 84 -0.17 -19.20 43.80
CA THR A 84 -1.12 -18.10 43.93
C THR A 84 -2.16 -18.17 42.81
N SER A 85 -3.44 -18.11 43.21
CA SER A 85 -4.57 -17.97 42.29
C SER A 85 -5.20 -16.60 42.50
N ILE A 86 -5.48 -15.87 41.45
CA ILE A 86 -6.10 -14.56 41.45
C ILE A 86 -7.31 -14.62 40.52
N CYS A 87 -8.49 -14.40 41.07
CA CYS A 87 -9.74 -14.32 40.32
C CYS A 87 -10.30 -12.89 40.38
N ILE A 88 -10.72 -12.39 39.24
CA ILE A 88 -11.26 -11.02 39.10
C ILE A 88 -12.58 -11.10 38.36
N TRP A 89 -13.65 -10.61 38.97
CA TRP A 89 -14.99 -10.62 38.39
C TRP A 89 -15.46 -9.20 38.06
N GLY A 90 -16.11 -9.06 36.88
CA GLY A 90 -16.68 -7.82 36.44
C GLY A 90 -15.66 -6.71 36.20
N TYR A 91 -14.44 -7.09 35.74
CA TYR A 91 -13.37 -6.15 35.40
C TYR A 91 -13.82 -5.18 34.30
N ASN A 92 -13.50 -3.91 34.47
CA ASN A 92 -13.79 -2.82 33.53
C ASN A 92 -15.24 -2.84 33.01
N ASN A 93 -16.22 -2.86 33.92
CA ASN A 93 -17.65 -2.98 33.62
C ASN A 93 -17.99 -4.24 32.79
N ASN A 94 -17.32 -5.33 33.08
CA ASN A 94 -17.49 -6.63 32.40
C ASN A 94 -17.25 -6.59 30.89
N ARG A 95 -16.36 -5.72 30.41
CA ARG A 95 -15.97 -5.67 28.99
C ARG A 95 -15.14 -6.88 28.61
N ARG A 96 -15.78 -7.81 27.90
CA ARG A 96 -15.18 -9.11 27.52
C ARG A 96 -14.50 -9.09 26.14
N ASP A 97 -14.81 -8.11 25.31
CA ASP A 97 -14.34 -7.95 23.94
C ASP A 97 -12.81 -7.87 23.79
N LYS A 98 -12.10 -7.49 24.85
CA LYS A 98 -10.64 -7.40 24.91
C LYS A 98 -9.92 -8.69 25.32
N PHE A 99 -10.67 -9.72 25.72
CA PHE A 99 -10.12 -10.97 26.24
C PHE A 99 -10.31 -12.16 25.31
N THR A 100 -10.45 -11.91 24.01
CA THR A 100 -10.41 -12.95 22.99
C THR A 100 -9.01 -13.57 22.93
N HIS A 101 -8.92 -14.82 22.50
CA HIS A 101 -7.68 -15.58 22.52
C HIS A 101 -6.55 -14.90 21.72
N ASP A 102 -6.84 -14.51 20.50
CA ASP A 102 -5.85 -13.89 19.62
C ASP A 102 -5.40 -12.51 20.11
N GLN A 103 -6.30 -11.72 20.70
CA GLN A 103 -5.92 -10.43 21.33
C GLN A 103 -5.02 -10.60 22.54
N LEU A 104 -5.34 -11.58 23.42
CA LEU A 104 -4.51 -11.86 24.58
C LEU A 104 -3.13 -12.36 24.15
N LYS A 105 -3.06 -13.28 23.17
CA LYS A 105 -1.82 -13.77 22.61
C LYS A 105 -0.95 -12.65 22.06
N ASP A 106 -1.54 -11.79 21.23
CA ASP A 106 -0.84 -10.64 20.67
C ASP A 106 -0.32 -9.70 21.78
N TYR A 107 -1.16 -9.37 22.75
CA TYR A 107 -0.75 -8.53 23.87
C TYR A 107 0.39 -9.14 24.69
N ILE A 108 0.31 -10.44 25.00
CA ILE A 108 1.34 -11.16 25.75
C ILE A 108 2.67 -11.12 25.00
N LEU A 109 2.67 -11.44 23.70
CA LEU A 109 3.87 -11.55 22.88
C LEU A 109 4.48 -10.20 22.46
N TRP A 110 3.69 -9.10 22.52
CA TRP A 110 4.21 -7.78 22.14
C TRP A 110 4.52 -6.88 23.34
N PHE A 111 3.70 -6.90 24.40
CA PHE A 111 3.72 -5.86 25.43
C PHE A 111 3.97 -6.36 26.85
N THR A 112 4.32 -7.62 27.00
CA THR A 112 4.67 -8.15 28.32
C THR A 112 6.11 -8.67 28.36
N LYS A 113 6.62 -8.86 29.58
CA LYS A 113 7.95 -9.43 29.78
C LYS A 113 8.08 -10.83 29.19
N PHE A 114 7.00 -11.60 29.13
CA PHE A 114 7.01 -12.93 28.53
C PHE A 114 7.34 -12.89 27.03
N GLY A 115 6.85 -11.85 26.31
CA GLY A 115 7.16 -11.63 24.89
C GLY A 115 8.32 -10.65 24.65
N SER A 116 9.25 -10.50 25.60
CA SER A 116 10.38 -9.57 25.47
C SER A 116 11.40 -10.00 24.42
N ILE A 117 12.15 -9.05 23.90
CA ILE A 117 13.19 -9.29 22.89
C ILE A 117 14.52 -9.78 23.47
N GLU A 118 14.61 -10.07 24.78
CA GLU A 118 15.84 -10.47 25.48
C GLU A 118 16.53 -11.67 24.84
N ARG A 119 15.74 -12.65 24.41
CA ARG A 119 16.26 -13.89 23.79
C ARG A 119 17.14 -13.62 22.58
N GLU A 120 16.87 -12.57 21.83
CA GLU A 120 17.64 -12.20 20.62
C GLU A 120 19.07 -11.71 20.97
N PHE A 121 19.31 -11.35 22.22
CA PHE A 121 20.59 -10.90 22.73
C PHE A 121 21.28 -11.94 23.65
N GLY A 122 20.76 -13.18 23.69
CA GLY A 122 21.30 -14.23 24.54
C GLY A 122 21.02 -14.03 26.04
N ILE A 123 20.04 -13.20 26.40
CA ILE A 123 19.66 -12.95 27.78
C ILE A 123 18.52 -13.91 28.15
N GLU A 124 18.80 -14.91 29.00
CA GLU A 124 17.85 -16.02 29.29
C GLU A 124 17.29 -16.02 30.72
N LYS A 125 17.33 -14.90 31.44
CA LYS A 125 16.91 -14.84 32.86
C LYS A 125 15.52 -15.42 33.14
N ASN A 126 14.60 -15.38 32.17
CA ASN A 126 13.20 -15.80 32.33
C ASN A 126 12.79 -16.95 31.38
N SER A 127 13.74 -17.60 30.72
CA SER A 127 13.46 -18.66 29.72
C SER A 127 12.72 -19.87 30.30
N ASN A 128 12.83 -20.11 31.60
CA ASN A 128 12.17 -21.21 32.28
C ASN A 128 10.68 -20.97 32.61
N VAL A 129 10.16 -19.77 32.35
CA VAL A 129 8.75 -19.46 32.61
C VAL A 129 7.88 -20.10 31.53
N LYS A 130 6.97 -20.98 31.93
CA LYS A 130 5.95 -21.55 31.06
C LYS A 130 4.65 -20.82 31.23
N LEU A 131 4.04 -20.42 30.14
CA LEU A 131 2.77 -19.72 30.14
C LEU A 131 1.71 -20.52 29.39
N LYS A 132 0.67 -20.92 30.11
CA LYS A 132 -0.55 -21.48 29.53
C LYS A 132 -1.66 -20.45 29.66
N PHE A 133 -2.30 -20.12 28.54
CA PHE A 133 -3.37 -19.13 28.53
C PHE A 133 -4.56 -19.59 27.69
N LYS A 134 -5.68 -18.96 27.91
CA LYS A 134 -6.92 -19.21 27.16
C LYS A 134 -7.77 -17.93 27.13
N GLY A 135 -8.18 -17.49 25.94
CA GLY A 135 -9.17 -16.45 25.75
C GLY A 135 -10.60 -16.93 26.05
N ILE A 136 -11.51 -16.01 26.18
CA ILE A 136 -12.95 -16.30 26.48
C ILE A 136 -13.66 -17.06 25.36
N ASP A 137 -13.13 -17.00 24.14
CA ASP A 137 -13.65 -17.60 22.90
C ASP A 137 -13.02 -18.98 22.60
N ARG A 138 -12.16 -19.52 23.50
CA ARG A 138 -11.52 -20.83 23.34
C ARG A 138 -11.88 -21.76 24.49
N ARG A 139 -11.88 -23.06 24.20
CA ARG A 139 -12.10 -24.12 25.21
C ARG A 139 -10.81 -24.61 25.81
N ASP A 140 -9.78 -24.74 25.00
CA ASP A 140 -8.50 -25.34 25.35
C ASP A 140 -7.44 -24.29 25.69
N PHE A 141 -6.49 -24.63 26.53
CA PHE A 141 -5.34 -23.81 26.83
C PHE A 141 -4.27 -23.98 25.74
N GLU A 142 -3.64 -22.87 25.37
CA GLU A 142 -2.43 -22.84 24.54
C GLU A 142 -1.21 -22.57 25.45
N GLU A 143 -0.11 -23.29 25.22
CA GLU A 143 1.18 -23.01 25.85
C GLU A 143 2.01 -22.16 24.91
N LEU A 144 2.51 -21.03 25.40
CA LEU A 144 3.35 -20.12 24.64
C LEU A 144 4.82 -20.33 25.00
N GLU A 145 5.67 -20.18 24.00
CA GLU A 145 7.12 -20.07 24.19
C GLU A 145 7.51 -18.66 24.63
N TYR A 146 8.48 -18.56 25.54
CA TYR A 146 9.05 -17.29 25.99
C TYR A 146 9.81 -16.57 24.88
N GLY A 147 9.65 -15.27 24.80
CA GLY A 147 10.34 -14.38 23.88
C GLY A 147 9.45 -13.85 22.76
N HIS A 148 9.91 -12.76 22.17
CA HIS A 148 9.22 -12.14 21.02
C HIS A 148 9.33 -13.04 19.78
N VAL A 149 8.26 -13.05 18.97
CA VAL A 149 8.24 -13.88 17.77
C VAL A 149 8.78 -13.09 16.59
N PHE A 150 9.92 -13.52 16.09
CA PHE A 150 10.47 -13.05 14.82
C PHE A 150 10.40 -14.12 13.75
N PRO A 151 10.16 -13.76 12.50
CA PRO A 151 10.19 -14.70 11.39
C PRO A 151 11.61 -15.20 11.13
N LYS A 152 11.70 -16.34 10.46
CA LYS A 152 12.98 -16.87 9.98
C LYS A 152 13.49 -16.03 8.82
N GLU A 153 14.80 -15.81 8.79
CA GLU A 153 15.44 -15.12 7.67
C GLU A 153 15.26 -15.88 6.35
N SER A 154 15.19 -15.10 5.30
CA SER A 154 15.14 -15.61 3.94
C SER A 154 16.44 -16.35 3.59
N LYS A 155 16.32 -17.32 2.71
CA LYS A 155 17.45 -17.94 2.02
C LYS A 155 18.00 -16.96 0.95
N LYS A 156 18.68 -17.48 -0.05
CA LYS A 156 19.20 -16.67 -1.15
C LYS A 156 18.08 -15.94 -1.89
N VAL A 157 18.35 -14.74 -2.31
CA VAL A 157 17.42 -13.85 -3.04
C VAL A 157 16.96 -14.48 -4.37
N SER A 158 17.87 -15.15 -5.10
CA SER A 158 17.52 -15.89 -6.30
C SER A 158 16.43 -16.94 -6.06
N ASP A 159 16.54 -17.70 -4.96
CA ASP A 159 15.56 -18.74 -4.61
C ASP A 159 14.18 -18.13 -4.30
N LEU A 160 14.15 -16.91 -3.75
CA LEU A 160 12.90 -16.18 -3.52
C LEU A 160 12.27 -15.73 -4.84
N PHE A 161 13.07 -15.20 -5.76
CA PHE A 161 12.58 -14.75 -7.06
C PHE A 161 12.06 -15.93 -7.89
N ASP A 162 12.82 -16.99 -7.98
CA ASP A 162 12.42 -18.19 -8.72
C ASP A 162 11.12 -18.80 -8.18
N LYS A 163 10.93 -18.77 -6.85
CA LYS A 163 9.75 -19.35 -6.20
C LYS A 163 8.51 -18.45 -6.26
N TYR A 164 8.67 -17.14 -6.09
CA TYR A 164 7.54 -16.25 -5.85
C TYR A 164 7.37 -15.17 -6.91
N ILE A 165 8.32 -15.01 -7.82
CA ILE A 165 8.33 -14.03 -8.93
C ILE A 165 7.88 -12.65 -8.44
N VAL A 166 6.71 -12.17 -8.89
CA VAL A 166 6.16 -10.84 -8.54
C VAL A 166 5.88 -10.65 -7.05
N GLU A 167 5.79 -11.71 -6.28
CA GLU A 167 5.60 -11.65 -4.83
C GLU A 167 6.90 -11.78 -4.03
N ALA A 168 8.03 -12.01 -4.68
CA ALA A 168 9.32 -12.26 -4.02
C ALA A 168 9.70 -11.20 -2.98
N PRO A 169 9.57 -9.87 -3.21
CA PRO A 169 9.86 -8.86 -2.19
C PRO A 169 8.97 -8.98 -0.95
N LYS A 170 7.75 -9.51 -1.11
CA LYS A 170 6.80 -9.70 -0.01
C LYS A 170 7.20 -10.84 0.93
N TRP A 171 8.10 -11.73 0.49
CA TRP A 171 8.62 -12.87 1.24
C TRP A 171 10.03 -12.66 1.76
N TYR A 172 10.64 -11.50 1.52
CA TYR A 172 11.96 -11.17 2.02
C TYR A 172 11.94 -10.96 3.54
N CYS A 173 12.94 -11.50 4.22
CA CYS A 173 13.16 -11.32 5.65
C CYS A 173 14.64 -11.33 5.98
N LYS A 174 15.13 -10.29 6.66
CA LYS A 174 16.52 -10.20 7.12
C LYS A 174 16.61 -9.49 8.47
N LYS A 175 17.48 -9.99 9.34
CA LYS A 175 17.63 -9.53 10.72
C LYS A 175 19.00 -8.86 10.92
N PHE A 176 19.00 -7.74 11.61
CA PHE A 176 20.19 -6.98 12.00
C PHE A 176 20.16 -6.74 13.50
N ILE A 177 21.19 -7.17 14.21
CA ILE A 177 21.33 -7.03 15.66
C ILE A 177 22.58 -6.20 15.95
N LYS A 178 22.46 -5.22 16.86
CA LYS A 178 23.57 -4.40 17.33
C LYS A 178 23.42 -4.15 18.83
N THR A 179 24.49 -4.33 19.56
CA THR A 179 24.61 -3.93 20.97
C THR A 179 25.77 -2.96 21.11
N GLY A 180 25.71 -2.07 22.07
CA GLY A 180 26.78 -1.11 22.32
C GLY A 180 26.42 -0.11 23.40
N SER A 181 27.28 0.89 23.55
CA SER A 181 27.06 2.03 24.44
C SER A 181 26.78 3.32 23.67
N LEU A 182 26.12 4.27 24.29
CA LEU A 182 25.88 5.58 23.71
C LEU A 182 27.17 6.35 23.51
N LYS A 183 27.25 7.13 22.45
CA LYS A 183 28.50 7.80 22.06
C LYS A 183 28.95 8.86 23.06
N ASN A 184 28.00 9.69 23.53
CA ASN A 184 28.29 10.77 24.47
C ASN A 184 28.12 10.36 25.93
N MET A 185 27.52 9.17 26.18
CA MET A 185 27.29 8.59 27.51
C MET A 185 27.65 7.09 27.48
N PRO A 186 28.96 6.77 27.49
CA PRO A 186 29.44 5.38 27.32
C PRO A 186 28.99 4.41 28.42
N GLU A 187 28.55 4.91 29.55
CA GLU A 187 27.97 4.15 30.66
C GLU A 187 26.58 3.62 30.37
N ILE A 188 25.89 4.18 29.36
CA ILE A 188 24.53 3.79 28.97
C ILE A 188 24.60 2.81 27.82
N GLU A 189 24.12 1.60 28.06
CA GLU A 189 24.07 0.54 27.08
C GLU A 189 22.76 0.51 26.31
N TYR A 190 22.81 0.07 25.05
CA TYR A 190 21.65 -0.20 24.22
C TYR A 190 21.71 -1.57 23.54
N HIS A 191 20.54 -2.11 23.24
CA HIS A 191 20.37 -3.33 22.48
C HIS A 191 19.35 -3.07 21.36
N ALA A 192 19.76 -3.22 20.12
CA ALA A 192 18.92 -2.92 18.96
C ALA A 192 18.77 -4.12 18.03
N ILE A 193 17.55 -4.35 17.59
CA ILE A 193 17.21 -5.34 16.58
C ILE A 193 16.32 -4.73 15.53
N PHE A 194 16.72 -4.83 14.28
CA PHE A 194 15.96 -4.40 13.11
C PHE A 194 15.73 -5.60 12.22
N VAL A 195 14.48 -5.93 11.97
CA VAL A 195 14.10 -6.97 11.03
C VAL A 195 13.36 -6.34 9.86
N ILE A 196 13.89 -6.55 8.66
CA ILE A 196 13.20 -6.18 7.43
C ILE A 196 12.27 -7.32 7.09
N GLU A 197 11.00 -7.03 6.92
CA GLU A 197 9.99 -8.04 6.66
C GLU A 197 9.07 -7.63 5.53
N GLY A 198 8.95 -8.48 4.53
CA GLY A 198 7.90 -8.37 3.52
C GLY A 198 6.49 -8.60 4.09
N THR A 199 5.47 -8.14 3.40
CA THR A 199 4.08 -8.23 3.88
C THR A 199 3.58 -9.67 4.05
N LYS A 200 3.97 -10.59 3.18
CA LYS A 200 3.60 -12.01 3.27
C LYS A 200 4.28 -12.71 4.45
N VAL A 201 5.53 -12.31 4.76
CA VAL A 201 6.23 -12.77 5.96
C VAL A 201 5.45 -12.38 7.20
N LYS A 202 5.07 -11.09 7.33
CA LYS A 202 4.26 -10.58 8.46
C LYS A 202 2.96 -11.35 8.62
N TYR A 203 2.25 -11.57 7.51
CA TYR A 203 0.98 -12.31 7.52
C TYR A 203 1.13 -13.78 7.91
N GLY A 204 2.31 -14.35 7.71
CA GLY A 204 2.58 -15.76 8.00
C GLY A 204 2.61 -16.09 9.50
N TYR A 205 3.07 -15.16 10.34
CA TYR A 205 3.17 -15.38 11.78
C TYR A 205 2.25 -14.52 12.63
N ASN A 206 1.71 -13.43 12.08
CA ASN A 206 0.86 -12.49 12.81
C ASN A 206 -0.58 -12.47 12.29
N PRO A 207 -1.51 -13.24 12.89
CA PRO A 207 -2.90 -13.30 12.47
C PRO A 207 -3.68 -12.02 12.78
N MET A 208 -3.16 -11.12 13.63
CA MET A 208 -3.83 -9.87 13.99
C MET A 208 -3.73 -8.79 12.91
N ILE A 209 -3.00 -9.02 11.81
CA ILE A 209 -2.88 -8.03 10.74
C ILE A 209 -4.10 -8.08 9.82
N ARG A 210 -4.81 -6.96 9.69
CA ARG A 210 -5.91 -6.80 8.72
C ARG A 210 -5.37 -6.81 7.29
N ARG A 211 -6.02 -7.56 6.42
CA ARG A 211 -5.71 -7.64 4.98
C ARG A 211 -6.97 -7.95 4.17
N SER A 212 -6.94 -7.60 2.88
CA SER A 212 -8.06 -7.88 1.98
C SER A 212 -8.35 -9.38 1.90
N GLY A 213 -9.64 -9.75 1.91
CA GLY A 213 -10.08 -11.16 1.82
C GLY A 213 -9.80 -12.02 3.06
N TYR A 214 -9.37 -11.40 4.18
CA TYR A 214 -9.12 -12.11 5.44
C TYR A 214 -10.05 -11.62 6.55
N ASN A 215 -10.75 -12.56 7.18
CA ASN A 215 -11.57 -12.25 8.35
C ASN A 215 -10.66 -12.20 9.60
N ALA A 216 -10.12 -11.01 9.86
CA ALA A 216 -9.20 -10.81 10.96
C ALA A 216 -9.89 -10.88 12.31
N PRO A 217 -9.21 -11.35 13.38
CA PRO A 217 -9.74 -11.40 14.73
C PRO A 217 -10.19 -10.03 15.25
N ALA A 218 -11.05 -10.01 16.26
CA ALA A 218 -11.43 -8.79 16.96
C ALA A 218 -10.18 -8.07 17.50
N GLY A 219 -10.11 -6.75 17.35
CA GLY A 219 -8.95 -5.95 17.76
C GLY A 219 -7.77 -5.97 16.79
N ALA A 220 -7.95 -6.58 15.61
CA ALA A 220 -6.95 -6.58 14.55
C ALA A 220 -6.59 -5.16 14.09
N TYR A 221 -5.37 -5.00 13.62
CA TYR A 221 -4.75 -3.74 13.24
C TYR A 221 -4.08 -3.82 11.86
N THR A 222 -3.71 -2.69 11.30
CA THR A 222 -2.92 -2.60 10.07
C THR A 222 -1.42 -2.74 10.35
N ILE A 223 -0.63 -3.03 9.32
CA ILE A 223 0.83 -3.00 9.42
C ILE A 223 1.30 -1.64 9.93
N GLN A 224 0.72 -0.54 9.44
CA GLN A 224 1.07 0.83 9.83
C GLN A 224 0.82 1.11 11.32
N GLU A 225 -0.16 0.48 11.94
CA GLU A 225 -0.49 0.65 13.36
C GLU A 225 0.46 -0.11 14.30
N ARG A 226 1.17 -1.13 13.82
CA ARG A 226 2.00 -1.99 14.69
C ARG A 226 3.49 -1.96 14.36
N TYR A 227 3.87 -1.98 13.08
CA TYR A 227 5.26 -2.11 12.67
C TYR A 227 5.98 -0.74 12.62
N GLY A 228 7.28 -0.79 12.45
CA GLY A 228 8.21 0.32 12.56
C GLY A 228 9.15 0.17 13.75
N LEU A 229 9.65 1.28 14.26
CA LEU A 229 10.59 1.33 15.39
C LEU A 229 9.87 1.51 16.71
N TRP A 230 10.18 0.64 17.68
CA TRP A 230 9.76 0.74 19.07
C TRP A 230 10.95 1.00 19.99
N LEU A 231 10.82 2.00 20.84
CA LEU A 231 11.71 2.17 21.98
C LEU A 231 11.26 1.25 23.12
N CYS A 232 12.21 0.53 23.70
CA CYS A 232 11.98 -0.48 24.72
C CYS A 232 12.69 -0.13 26.03
N LYS A 233 12.05 -0.45 27.14
CA LYS A 233 12.68 -0.57 28.45
C LYS A 233 12.35 -1.97 29.00
N ASP A 234 13.28 -2.58 29.71
CA ASP A 234 13.19 -3.98 30.17
C ASP A 234 12.93 -4.95 29.02
N PHE A 235 13.43 -4.59 27.80
CA PHE A 235 13.23 -5.32 26.55
C PHE A 235 11.76 -5.45 26.11
N MET A 236 10.88 -4.61 26.62
CA MET A 236 9.48 -4.51 26.24
C MET A 236 9.22 -3.19 25.49
N PRO A 237 8.46 -3.20 24.41
CA PRO A 237 8.13 -1.98 23.67
C PRO A 237 7.25 -1.04 24.50
N ILE A 238 7.62 0.23 24.48
CA ILE A 238 6.94 1.31 25.22
C ILE A 238 6.30 2.30 24.26
N GLN A 239 7.10 2.86 23.33
CA GLN A 239 6.65 3.92 22.44
C GLN A 239 7.25 3.78 21.05
N ARG A 240 6.45 4.03 20.00
CA ARG A 240 6.95 4.05 18.62
C ARG A 240 7.62 5.38 18.30
N LYS A 241 8.71 5.31 17.51
CA LYS A 241 9.49 6.44 17.02
C LYS A 241 9.87 6.24 15.55
N ASN A 242 8.87 6.08 14.69
CA ASN A 242 9.07 5.81 13.27
C ASN A 242 9.81 6.94 12.54
N GLU A 243 9.62 8.17 13.00
CA GLU A 243 10.31 9.36 12.49
C GLU A 243 11.84 9.33 12.67
N TRP A 244 12.35 8.43 13.50
CA TRP A 244 13.79 8.25 13.68
C TRP A 244 14.43 7.41 12.57
N ILE A 245 13.68 6.54 11.92
CA ILE A 245 14.20 5.69 10.82
C ILE A 245 13.94 6.31 9.45
N THR A 246 12.75 6.89 9.20
CA THR A 246 12.44 7.50 7.91
C THR A 246 11.35 8.54 8.00
N THR A 247 11.43 9.57 7.15
CA THR A 247 10.39 10.57 6.92
C THR A 247 9.62 10.32 5.60
N LYS A 248 9.98 9.26 4.86
CA LYS A 248 9.41 8.95 3.56
C LYS A 248 8.16 8.05 3.70
N GLY A 249 7.00 8.65 3.73
CA GLY A 249 5.71 7.94 3.66
C GLY A 249 5.57 6.77 4.63
N SER A 250 5.27 5.58 4.11
CA SER A 250 5.08 4.36 4.89
C SER A 250 6.27 3.39 4.87
N GLU A 251 7.45 3.83 4.45
CA GLU A 251 8.65 2.97 4.33
C GLU A 251 9.03 2.32 5.67
N TYR A 252 8.78 2.99 6.80
CA TYR A 252 8.98 2.42 8.14
C TYR A 252 8.25 1.09 8.34
N THR A 253 7.21 0.81 7.57
CA THR A 253 6.46 -0.45 7.68
C THR A 253 7.24 -1.66 7.18
N LYS A 254 8.33 -1.46 6.43
CA LYS A 254 9.27 -2.55 6.08
C LYS A 254 9.98 -3.09 7.32
N PHE A 255 10.09 -2.28 8.38
CA PHE A 255 10.82 -2.62 9.59
C PHE A 255 9.92 -3.17 10.71
N HIS A 256 10.43 -4.18 11.40
CA HIS A 256 9.98 -4.67 12.67
C HIS A 256 11.16 -4.49 13.62
N ALA A 257 11.24 -3.32 14.24
CA ALA A 257 12.46 -2.86 14.88
C ALA A 257 12.23 -2.44 16.33
N PHE A 258 13.20 -2.77 17.17
CA PHE A 258 13.22 -2.44 18.59
C PHE A 258 14.61 -1.91 18.97
N ILE A 259 14.65 -0.90 19.84
CA ILE A 259 15.85 -0.50 20.55
C ILE A 259 15.56 -0.40 22.03
N ASN A 260 16.28 -1.19 22.83
CA ASN A 260 16.16 -1.20 24.28
C ASN A 260 17.26 -0.36 24.92
N CYS A 261 16.86 0.47 25.89
CA CYS A 261 17.76 1.20 26.76
C CYS A 261 17.16 1.25 28.17
N GLN A 262 17.95 0.85 29.18
CA GLN A 262 17.50 0.82 30.56
C GLN A 262 17.38 2.21 31.21
N ASP A 263 18.08 3.19 30.67
CA ASP A 263 18.07 4.58 31.16
C ASP A 263 16.87 5.40 30.68
N LEU A 264 15.97 4.82 29.88
CA LEU A 264 14.69 5.45 29.56
C LEU A 264 13.87 5.67 30.83
N ARG A 265 13.40 6.89 31.04
CA ARG A 265 12.55 7.26 32.18
C ARG A 265 11.10 7.33 31.76
N LEU A 266 10.32 6.39 32.29
CA LEU A 266 8.93 6.21 31.89
C LEU A 266 7.99 7.08 32.72
N THR A 267 6.87 7.46 32.11
CA THR A 267 5.71 8.01 32.84
C THR A 267 5.13 7.00 33.84
N ALA A 268 4.29 7.46 34.76
CA ALA A 268 3.73 6.61 35.83
C ALA A 268 2.97 5.38 35.32
N ASN A 269 2.29 5.51 34.18
CA ASN A 269 1.55 4.44 33.51
C ASN A 269 2.42 3.59 32.55
N ARG A 270 3.73 3.83 32.48
CA ARG A 270 4.69 3.20 31.55
C ARG A 270 4.35 3.39 30.06
N GLY A 271 3.49 4.34 29.72
CA GLY A 271 3.02 4.52 28.33
C GLY A 271 3.85 5.49 27.49
N SER A 272 4.79 6.22 28.11
CA SER A 272 5.62 7.23 27.43
C SER A 272 7.01 7.33 28.06
N ILE A 273 7.96 7.82 27.25
CA ILE A 273 9.37 8.05 27.61
C ILE A 273 9.68 9.53 27.89
N GLU A 274 8.66 10.37 28.00
CA GLU A 274 8.80 11.85 28.08
C GLU A 274 9.64 12.35 29.26
N ASN A 275 9.80 11.52 30.31
CA ASN A 275 10.64 11.86 31.45
C ASN A 275 12.16 11.58 31.20
N THR A 276 12.52 11.03 30.04
CA THR A 276 13.90 10.73 29.68
C THR A 276 14.65 12.01 29.31
N PRO A 277 15.89 12.24 29.79
CA PRO A 277 16.71 13.38 29.38
C PRO A 277 16.85 13.47 27.87
N SER A 278 16.82 14.70 27.35
CA SER A 278 16.91 14.96 25.91
C SER A 278 18.21 14.45 25.27
N GLU A 279 19.31 14.49 26.03
CA GLU A 279 20.62 14.04 25.60
C GLU A 279 20.64 12.53 25.34
N VAL A 280 19.99 11.74 26.23
CA VAL A 280 19.86 10.29 26.05
C VAL A 280 19.01 9.97 24.83
N LEU A 281 17.90 10.70 24.65
CA LEU A 281 17.03 10.51 23.48
C LEU A 281 17.75 10.90 22.18
N GLN A 282 18.57 11.95 22.18
CA GLN A 282 19.32 12.36 21.00
C GLN A 282 20.37 11.31 20.63
N ASP A 283 21.15 10.82 21.59
CA ASP A 283 22.17 9.78 21.34
C ASP A 283 21.54 8.48 20.84
N LEU A 284 20.41 8.07 21.42
CA LEU A 284 19.65 6.89 20.92
C LEU A 284 19.14 7.12 19.50
N MET A 285 18.68 8.33 19.19
CA MET A 285 18.22 8.66 17.83
C MET A 285 19.40 8.60 16.84
N ASP A 286 20.58 9.04 17.22
CA ASP A 286 21.77 8.98 16.38
C ASP A 286 22.22 7.53 16.14
N VAL A 287 22.15 6.65 17.15
CA VAL A 287 22.37 5.21 17.01
C VAL A 287 21.38 4.60 16.01
N VAL A 288 20.09 4.95 16.11
CA VAL A 288 19.05 4.46 15.20
C VAL A 288 19.32 4.92 13.77
N LYS A 289 19.65 6.20 13.57
CA LYS A 289 19.98 6.74 12.25
C LYS A 289 21.20 6.06 11.63
N GLU A 290 22.27 5.90 12.42
CA GLU A 290 23.46 5.18 11.97
C GLU A 290 23.12 3.75 11.57
N MET A 291 22.34 3.04 12.38
CA MET A 291 21.93 1.68 12.08
C MET A 291 21.06 1.61 10.81
N TYR A 292 20.11 2.55 10.64
CA TYR A 292 19.29 2.65 9.44
C TYR A 292 20.15 2.90 8.19
N ILE A 293 21.11 3.82 8.25
CA ILE A 293 22.03 4.12 7.14
C ILE A 293 22.85 2.87 6.80
N ASN A 294 23.40 2.18 7.79
CA ASN A 294 24.18 0.97 7.58
C ASN A 294 23.35 -0.13 6.94
N ILE A 295 22.08 -0.29 7.33
CA ILE A 295 21.17 -1.24 6.74
C ILE A 295 20.86 -0.88 5.29
N THR A 296 20.51 0.38 5.01
CA THR A 296 20.13 0.82 3.66
C THR A 296 21.30 0.86 2.67
N GLN A 297 22.54 0.82 3.17
CA GLN A 297 23.76 0.69 2.37
C GLN A 297 24.30 -0.76 2.31
N SER A 298 23.65 -1.69 2.97
CA SER A 298 24.09 -3.10 3.00
C SER A 298 23.74 -3.85 1.72
N ALA A 299 24.47 -4.96 1.48
CA ALA A 299 24.15 -5.88 0.40
C ALA A 299 22.74 -6.46 0.53
N ASP A 300 22.28 -6.69 1.76
CA ASP A 300 20.93 -7.21 2.05
C ASP A 300 19.83 -6.22 1.63
N TRP A 301 20.08 -4.90 1.71
CA TRP A 301 19.14 -3.90 1.20
C TRP A 301 19.16 -3.83 -0.33
N MET A 302 20.34 -3.93 -0.94
CA MET A 302 20.46 -4.01 -2.41
C MET A 302 19.73 -5.23 -2.98
N ASP A 303 19.68 -6.32 -2.24
CA ASP A 303 18.89 -7.50 -2.60
C ASP A 303 17.38 -7.20 -2.67
N ILE A 304 16.85 -6.36 -1.77
CA ILE A 304 15.44 -5.94 -1.81
C ILE A 304 15.19 -5.04 -3.02
N GLU A 305 16.07 -4.06 -3.24
CA GLU A 305 15.96 -3.14 -4.39
C GLU A 305 16.04 -3.91 -5.72
N TRP A 306 16.92 -4.91 -5.79
CA TRP A 306 16.99 -5.81 -6.94
C TRP A 306 15.68 -6.57 -7.13
N LEU A 307 15.12 -7.19 -6.10
CA LEU A 307 13.84 -7.89 -6.17
C LEU A 307 12.70 -6.97 -6.63
N GLU A 308 12.62 -5.74 -6.10
CA GLU A 308 11.61 -4.76 -6.48
C GLU A 308 11.77 -4.33 -7.95
N SER A 309 13.02 -4.19 -8.42
CA SER A 309 13.35 -3.87 -9.81
C SER A 309 12.97 -5.00 -10.77
N GLU A 310 13.33 -6.25 -10.45
CA GLU A 310 12.98 -7.43 -11.26
C GLU A 310 11.47 -7.63 -11.37
N VAL A 311 10.73 -7.43 -10.29
CA VAL A 311 9.25 -7.46 -10.31
C VAL A 311 8.69 -6.38 -11.22
N THR A 312 9.27 -5.19 -11.20
CA THR A 312 8.84 -4.09 -12.06
C THR A 312 9.11 -4.42 -13.53
N ALA A 313 10.30 -4.95 -13.83
CA ALA A 313 10.67 -5.38 -15.17
C ALA A 313 9.75 -6.50 -15.69
N TYR A 314 9.49 -7.51 -14.86
CA TYR A 314 8.57 -8.61 -15.19
C TYR A 314 7.15 -8.11 -15.49
N ASN A 315 6.59 -7.25 -14.63
CA ASN A 315 5.25 -6.70 -14.84
C ASN A 315 5.16 -5.84 -16.11
N THR A 316 6.23 -5.08 -16.41
CA THR A 316 6.32 -4.28 -17.64
C THR A 316 6.33 -5.16 -18.86
N ALA A 317 7.18 -6.19 -18.89
CA ALA A 317 7.27 -7.15 -19.98
C ALA A 317 5.93 -7.90 -20.20
N GLU A 318 5.27 -8.33 -19.13
CA GLU A 318 3.94 -8.97 -19.21
C GLU A 318 2.87 -8.03 -19.78
N LYS A 319 2.90 -6.76 -19.39
CA LYS A 319 1.99 -5.75 -19.95
C LYS A 319 2.24 -5.54 -21.43
N GLU A 320 3.51 -5.37 -21.81
CA GLU A 320 3.91 -5.21 -23.22
C GLU A 320 3.50 -6.43 -24.05
N ARG A 321 3.70 -7.65 -23.54
CA ARG A 321 3.28 -8.89 -24.21
C ARG A 321 1.76 -8.95 -24.42
N LYS A 322 0.98 -8.60 -23.39
CA LYS A 322 -0.49 -8.55 -23.51
C LYS A 322 -0.95 -7.47 -24.49
N ASP A 323 -0.31 -6.30 -24.47
CA ASP A 323 -0.60 -5.22 -25.42
C ASP A 323 -0.26 -5.65 -26.84
N PHE A 324 0.85 -6.37 -27.04
CA PHE A 324 1.23 -6.93 -28.33
C PHE A 324 0.21 -7.97 -28.83
N GLU A 325 -0.15 -8.95 -28.00
CA GLU A 325 -1.16 -9.96 -28.33
C GLU A 325 -2.52 -9.32 -28.72
N TRP A 326 -2.95 -8.34 -27.95
CA TRP A 326 -4.17 -7.60 -28.25
C TRP A 326 -4.09 -6.81 -29.57
N ARG A 327 -2.92 -6.23 -29.88
CA ARG A 327 -2.69 -5.55 -31.16
C ARG A 327 -2.72 -6.52 -32.32
N ILE A 328 -2.07 -7.66 -32.21
CA ILE A 328 -2.08 -8.72 -33.23
C ILE A 328 -3.52 -9.22 -33.47
N ASP A 329 -4.28 -9.45 -32.43
CA ASP A 329 -5.69 -9.87 -32.55
C ASP A 329 -6.53 -8.81 -33.30
N LYS A 330 -6.32 -7.54 -33.04
CA LYS A 330 -6.97 -6.45 -33.80
C LYS A 330 -6.52 -6.40 -35.26
N VAL A 331 -5.23 -6.58 -35.52
CA VAL A 331 -4.69 -6.61 -36.88
C VAL A 331 -5.28 -7.79 -37.67
N ASN A 332 -5.42 -8.96 -37.04
CA ASN A 332 -6.01 -10.13 -37.69
C ASN A 332 -7.49 -9.96 -38.05
N ARG A 333 -8.21 -9.11 -37.31
CA ARG A 333 -9.63 -8.78 -37.60
C ARG A 333 -9.80 -7.59 -38.53
N ALA A 334 -8.76 -6.79 -38.74
CA ALA A 334 -8.83 -5.62 -39.60
C ALA A 334 -8.99 -6.03 -41.06
N LYS A 335 -9.81 -5.28 -41.79
CA LYS A 335 -9.91 -5.42 -43.23
C LYS A 335 -8.67 -4.89 -43.92
N VAL A 336 -8.41 -5.39 -45.10
CA VAL A 336 -7.26 -5.00 -45.92
C VAL A 336 -7.70 -4.62 -47.31
N ALA A 337 -6.90 -3.76 -47.95
CA ALA A 337 -7.04 -3.45 -49.36
C ALA A 337 -5.65 -3.44 -50.00
N ASP A 338 -5.56 -3.75 -51.29
CA ASP A 338 -4.36 -3.59 -52.13
C ASP A 338 -4.64 -2.46 -53.12
N PHE A 339 -3.73 -1.53 -53.21
CA PHE A 339 -3.80 -0.47 -54.20
C PHE A 339 -2.43 -0.26 -54.86
N ASN A 340 -2.32 -0.73 -56.10
CA ASN A 340 -1.08 -0.60 -56.91
C ASN A 340 0.17 -1.14 -56.17
N GLY A 341 0.04 -2.24 -55.46
CA GLY A 341 1.11 -2.85 -54.67
C GLY A 341 1.35 -2.21 -53.31
N ILE A 342 0.53 -1.24 -52.92
CA ILE A 342 0.52 -0.70 -51.56
C ILE A 342 -0.51 -1.46 -50.74
N HIS A 343 -0.07 -2.11 -49.68
CA HIS A 343 -0.96 -2.84 -48.78
C HIS A 343 -1.50 -1.90 -47.70
N LEU A 344 -2.80 -1.72 -47.72
CA LEU A 344 -3.52 -0.86 -46.77
C LEU A 344 -4.25 -1.72 -45.74
N ILE A 345 -4.17 -1.32 -44.49
CA ILE A 345 -4.89 -1.97 -43.38
C ILE A 345 -5.95 -1.00 -42.87
N GLU A 346 -7.18 -1.46 -42.71
CA GLU A 346 -8.27 -0.66 -42.15
C GLU A 346 -7.86 -0.03 -40.82
N PRO A 347 -7.90 1.31 -40.69
CA PRO A 347 -7.41 1.99 -39.51
C PRO A 347 -8.32 1.71 -38.30
N GLN A 348 -7.69 1.43 -37.17
CA GLN A 348 -8.35 1.18 -35.90
C GLN A 348 -8.17 2.33 -34.91
N ARG A 349 -7.39 3.34 -35.29
CA ARG A 349 -6.99 4.51 -34.49
C ARG A 349 -6.69 5.70 -35.42
N GLU A 350 -6.64 6.90 -34.84
CA GLU A 350 -6.25 8.14 -35.55
C GLU A 350 -4.88 8.01 -36.24
N SER A 351 -3.89 7.43 -35.57
CA SER A 351 -2.58 7.17 -36.18
C SER A 351 -2.64 6.24 -37.41
N GLY A 352 -3.59 5.31 -37.45
CA GLY A 352 -3.82 4.47 -38.64
C GLY A 352 -4.42 5.27 -39.81
N VAL A 353 -5.32 6.22 -39.52
CA VAL A 353 -5.89 7.13 -40.52
C VAL A 353 -4.80 8.02 -41.11
N PHE A 354 -3.94 8.57 -40.28
CA PHE A 354 -2.76 9.34 -40.69
C PHE A 354 -1.81 8.50 -41.54
N THR A 355 -1.56 7.25 -41.16
CA THR A 355 -0.68 6.34 -41.93
C THR A 355 -1.20 6.12 -43.35
N ILE A 356 -2.49 5.79 -43.51
CA ILE A 356 -3.09 5.61 -44.85
C ILE A 356 -3.01 6.91 -45.64
N PHE A 357 -3.32 8.03 -45.02
CA PHE A 357 -3.24 9.35 -45.66
C PHE A 357 -1.81 9.60 -46.18
N MET A 358 -0.78 9.36 -45.39
CA MET A 358 0.63 9.53 -45.76
C MET A 358 1.06 8.59 -46.87
N GLN A 359 0.67 7.32 -46.82
CA GLN A 359 0.98 6.33 -47.85
C GLN A 359 0.39 6.78 -49.20
N LEU A 360 -0.85 7.18 -49.22
CA LEU A 360 -1.54 7.61 -50.44
C LEU A 360 -1.06 8.97 -50.94
N SER A 361 -0.80 9.93 -50.07
CA SER A 361 -0.24 11.25 -50.43
C SER A 361 1.17 11.15 -51.00
N SER A 362 1.97 10.16 -50.58
CA SER A 362 3.29 9.88 -51.10
C SER A 362 3.22 9.18 -52.47
N TYR A 363 2.18 8.38 -52.68
CA TYR A 363 1.95 7.71 -53.98
C TYR A 363 1.44 8.69 -55.05
N ASP A 364 0.42 9.47 -54.70
CA ASP A 364 -0.13 10.49 -55.58
C ASP A 364 -0.40 11.80 -54.78
N SER A 365 0.50 12.75 -55.00
CA SER A 365 0.37 14.07 -54.33
C SER A 365 -0.89 14.82 -54.75
N GLY A 366 -1.58 14.45 -55.87
CA GLY A 366 -2.83 15.07 -56.36
C GLY A 366 -4.05 14.73 -55.53
N LEU A 367 -4.02 13.71 -54.69
CA LEU A 367 -5.21 13.21 -53.97
C LEU A 367 -5.81 14.20 -52.98
N PHE A 368 -5.01 15.00 -52.31
CA PHE A 368 -5.46 15.98 -51.38
C PHE A 368 -5.09 17.41 -51.78
N PRO A 369 -5.86 18.45 -51.43
CA PRO A 369 -5.64 19.81 -51.96
C PRO A 369 -4.53 20.61 -51.25
N PHE A 370 -3.74 19.97 -50.41
CA PHE A 370 -2.73 20.63 -49.58
C PHE A 370 -1.43 19.78 -49.47
N THR A 371 -0.36 20.46 -49.06
CA THR A 371 0.95 19.85 -48.76
C THR A 371 1.22 19.93 -47.28
N ILE A 372 1.65 18.81 -46.66
CA ILE A 372 2.04 18.77 -45.25
C ILE A 372 3.36 19.49 -45.08
N ILE A 373 3.42 20.35 -44.08
CA ILE A 373 4.62 21.10 -43.67
C ILE A 373 5.16 20.61 -42.36
N ASP A 374 4.28 20.23 -41.42
CA ASP A 374 4.65 19.74 -40.09
C ASP A 374 3.57 18.81 -39.55
N TYR A 375 3.95 17.90 -38.65
CA TYR A 375 3.02 17.00 -37.98
C TYR A 375 3.46 16.73 -36.53
N ASP A 376 2.49 16.61 -35.62
CA ASP A 376 2.68 16.23 -34.22
C ASP A 376 1.76 15.05 -33.88
N THR A 377 2.27 14.11 -33.09
CA THR A 377 1.52 12.93 -32.66
C THR A 377 1.24 12.90 -31.15
N HIS A 378 1.60 13.94 -30.40
CA HIS A 378 1.55 13.93 -28.95
C HIS A 378 0.48 14.82 -28.34
N SER A 379 0.32 16.01 -28.83
CA SER A 379 -0.69 16.95 -28.32
C SER A 379 -0.96 18.09 -29.30
N GLY A 380 -2.19 18.59 -29.29
CA GLY A 380 -2.57 19.70 -30.14
C GLY A 380 -3.21 19.28 -31.45
N ILE A 381 -3.00 20.06 -32.49
CA ILE A 381 -3.52 19.81 -33.83
C ILE A 381 -2.52 18.96 -34.59
N ASP A 382 -3.02 17.89 -35.24
CA ASP A 382 -2.18 16.83 -35.78
C ASP A 382 -1.24 17.28 -36.89
N VAL A 383 -1.67 18.20 -37.80
CA VAL A 383 -0.90 18.53 -38.99
C VAL A 383 -1.05 20.00 -39.39
N ILE A 384 0.09 20.60 -39.77
CA ILE A 384 0.14 21.90 -40.41
C ILE A 384 0.34 21.72 -41.90
N VAL A 385 -0.51 22.34 -42.70
CA VAL A 385 -0.49 22.22 -44.16
C VAL A 385 -0.46 23.61 -44.84
N LYS A 386 0.01 23.64 -46.09
CA LYS A 386 -0.19 24.78 -46.98
C LYS A 386 -0.98 24.36 -48.20
N ALA A 387 -1.60 25.30 -48.87
CA ALA A 387 -2.21 25.09 -50.17
C ALA A 387 -1.14 24.62 -51.19
N LYS A 388 -1.55 23.86 -52.22
CA LYS A 388 -0.71 23.50 -53.34
C LYS A 388 -0.56 24.63 -54.31
N ASP A 389 0.34 25.53 -53.98
CA ASP A 389 0.75 26.67 -54.79
C ASP A 389 2.26 26.82 -54.75
N ASP A 390 2.83 27.64 -55.65
CA ASP A 390 4.26 27.90 -55.75
C ASP A 390 4.74 28.99 -54.76
N ILE A 391 3.92 29.39 -53.83
CA ILE A 391 4.28 30.39 -52.86
C ILE A 391 5.23 29.81 -51.81
N PRO A 392 6.36 30.47 -51.52
CA PRO A 392 7.28 29.99 -50.47
C PRO A 392 6.61 29.87 -49.11
N ILE A 393 6.97 28.90 -48.28
CA ILE A 393 6.38 28.62 -46.95
C ILE A 393 6.29 29.87 -46.09
N LYS A 394 7.33 30.74 -46.09
CA LYS A 394 7.37 31.98 -45.30
C LYS A 394 6.28 33.03 -45.69
N SER A 395 5.81 32.93 -46.94
CA SER A 395 4.78 33.83 -47.50
C SER A 395 3.42 33.16 -47.67
N SER A 396 3.34 31.86 -47.41
CA SER A 396 2.14 31.04 -47.57
C SER A 396 1.26 31.15 -46.30
N LYS A 397 -0.05 31.10 -46.51
CA LYS A 397 -0.99 30.88 -45.40
C LYS A 397 -0.93 29.41 -45.01
N LEU A 398 -0.66 29.18 -43.74
CA LEU A 398 -0.66 27.86 -43.16
C LEU A 398 -2.01 27.54 -42.53
N TYR A 399 -2.41 26.29 -42.55
CA TYR A 399 -3.69 25.80 -42.08
C TYR A 399 -3.49 24.56 -41.20
N TYR A 400 -4.47 24.29 -40.36
CA TYR A 400 -4.50 23.12 -39.52
C TYR A 400 -5.44 22.06 -40.08
N VAL A 401 -5.00 20.82 -40.07
CA VAL A 401 -5.78 19.62 -40.41
C VAL A 401 -5.76 18.65 -39.25
N GLU A 402 -6.93 18.20 -38.88
CA GLU A 402 -7.13 17.30 -37.76
C GLU A 402 -7.44 15.87 -38.24
N PHE A 403 -6.86 14.86 -37.61
CA PHE A 403 -7.15 13.46 -37.88
C PHE A 403 -8.05 12.85 -36.84
N LYS A 404 -9.02 12.03 -37.23
CA LYS A 404 -9.92 11.31 -36.35
C LYS A 404 -10.19 9.91 -36.88
N ASN A 405 -10.33 8.94 -35.95
CA ASN A 405 -10.83 7.63 -36.38
C ASN A 405 -12.29 7.72 -36.81
N TYR A 406 -13.12 8.40 -36.01
CA TYR A 406 -14.52 8.66 -36.30
C TYR A 406 -14.87 10.13 -36.06
N LEU A 407 -15.64 10.72 -36.96
CA LEU A 407 -16.29 11.98 -36.67
C LEU A 407 -17.51 11.74 -35.77
N THR A 408 -17.57 12.44 -34.64
CA THR A 408 -18.63 12.34 -33.63
C THR A 408 -19.30 13.70 -33.41
N LYS A 409 -20.45 13.75 -32.69
CA LYS A 409 -21.14 15.00 -32.36
C LYS A 409 -20.30 15.94 -31.48
N ASP A 410 -19.51 15.38 -30.60
CA ASP A 410 -18.59 16.12 -29.73
C ASP A 410 -17.19 16.08 -30.33
N PHE A 411 -16.71 17.28 -30.68
CA PHE A 411 -15.38 17.43 -31.30
C PHE A 411 -14.40 18.09 -30.31
N ASN A 412 -13.27 17.45 -30.08
CA ASN A 412 -12.35 17.80 -28.99
C ASN A 412 -11.35 18.95 -29.31
N HIS A 413 -11.45 19.59 -30.46
CA HIS A 413 -10.64 20.75 -30.85
C HIS A 413 -11.54 21.92 -31.28
N SER A 414 -11.00 23.16 -31.26
CA SER A 414 -11.73 24.33 -31.74
C SER A 414 -11.83 24.35 -33.27
N PHE A 415 -12.98 24.68 -33.79
CA PHE A 415 -13.17 24.85 -35.24
C PHE A 415 -12.49 26.10 -35.84
N GLU A 416 -12.07 27.07 -35.01
CA GLU A 416 -11.57 28.36 -35.50
C GLU A 416 -10.34 28.25 -36.40
N ASN A 417 -9.40 27.38 -36.04
CA ASN A 417 -8.17 27.25 -36.79
C ASN A 417 -8.17 26.10 -37.80
N LEU A 418 -9.21 25.25 -37.81
CA LEU A 418 -9.26 24.08 -38.68
C LEU A 418 -9.60 24.47 -40.11
N HIS A 419 -8.81 23.96 -41.05
CA HIS A 419 -9.08 24.03 -42.49
C HIS A 419 -9.90 22.82 -42.94
N SER A 420 -9.46 21.62 -42.52
CA SER A 420 -10.09 20.37 -42.87
C SER A 420 -9.97 19.36 -41.74
N ILE A 421 -10.84 18.35 -41.75
CA ILE A 421 -10.78 17.17 -40.90
C ILE A 421 -10.65 15.96 -41.80
N ILE A 422 -9.75 15.05 -41.42
CA ILE A 422 -9.60 13.77 -42.11
C ILE A 422 -9.99 12.68 -41.12
N CYS A 423 -11.06 11.94 -41.42
CA CYS A 423 -11.47 10.82 -40.56
C CYS A 423 -11.64 9.53 -41.36
N TRP A 424 -11.57 8.40 -40.66
CA TRP A 424 -11.84 7.12 -41.31
C TRP A 424 -13.29 6.97 -41.71
N ASP A 425 -14.19 7.19 -40.76
CA ASP A 425 -15.62 7.01 -40.95
C ASP A 425 -16.43 8.03 -40.14
N ILE A 426 -17.72 8.12 -40.39
CA ILE A 426 -18.69 8.85 -39.59
C ILE A 426 -19.60 7.81 -38.90
N ASN A 427 -19.87 7.99 -37.63
CA ASN A 427 -20.87 7.16 -36.97
C ASN A 427 -22.29 7.57 -37.40
N LEU A 428 -22.72 7.06 -38.55
CA LEU A 428 -24.03 7.37 -39.13
C LEU A 428 -25.23 6.97 -38.24
N LYS A 429 -25.03 6.22 -37.18
CA LYS A 429 -26.09 5.96 -36.19
C LYS A 429 -26.32 7.17 -35.30
N ASP A 430 -25.26 7.91 -34.99
CA ASP A 430 -25.28 9.01 -34.04
C ASP A 430 -25.20 10.39 -34.72
N LEU A 431 -24.68 10.46 -35.95
CA LEU A 431 -24.46 11.73 -36.69
C LEU A 431 -24.96 11.58 -38.12
N LYS A 432 -26.01 12.34 -38.49
CA LYS A 432 -26.67 12.33 -39.82
C LYS A 432 -26.52 13.65 -40.53
N ASN A 433 -26.90 13.69 -41.82
CA ASN A 433 -26.95 14.92 -42.56
C ASN A 433 -27.90 15.96 -41.86
N ASN A 434 -27.41 17.16 -41.71
CA ASN A 434 -28.01 18.28 -40.98
C ASN A 434 -27.96 18.20 -39.45
N ASP A 435 -27.28 17.20 -38.86
CA ASP A 435 -27.00 17.19 -37.41
C ASP A 435 -25.93 18.21 -37.05
N GLU A 436 -25.98 18.67 -35.81
CA GLU A 436 -24.96 19.57 -35.25
C GLU A 436 -23.77 18.80 -34.68
N VAL A 437 -22.59 19.35 -34.94
CA VAL A 437 -21.33 18.97 -34.29
C VAL A 437 -20.86 20.14 -33.42
N ILE A 438 -20.46 19.86 -32.20
CA ILE A 438 -20.09 20.86 -31.19
C ILE A 438 -18.59 20.69 -30.86
N ASP A 439 -17.86 21.80 -30.92
CA ASP A 439 -16.45 21.81 -30.55
C ASP A 439 -16.20 22.03 -29.04
N ILE A 440 -14.93 21.95 -28.60
CA ILE A 440 -14.54 22.18 -27.22
C ILE A 440 -14.87 23.58 -26.69
N ALA A 441 -15.06 24.56 -27.59
CA ALA A 441 -15.45 25.93 -27.27
C ALA A 441 -16.99 26.15 -27.33
N ASN A 442 -17.77 25.07 -27.45
CA ASN A 442 -19.23 25.09 -27.65
C ASN A 442 -19.68 25.77 -28.96
N GLN A 443 -18.78 25.88 -29.92
CA GLN A 443 -19.14 26.34 -31.27
C GLN A 443 -19.90 25.22 -31.99
N ARG A 444 -21.00 25.57 -32.67
CA ARG A 444 -21.85 24.61 -33.36
C ARG A 444 -21.72 24.73 -34.86
N ARG A 445 -21.53 23.60 -35.54
CA ARG A 445 -21.54 23.51 -37.00
C ARG A 445 -22.45 22.37 -37.44
N THR A 446 -23.09 22.58 -38.60
CA THR A 446 -24.00 21.58 -39.16
C THR A 446 -23.29 20.72 -40.16
N LEU A 447 -23.37 19.40 -40.01
CA LEU A 447 -22.87 18.44 -40.97
C LEU A 447 -23.69 18.48 -42.24
N LYS A 448 -23.05 18.76 -43.38
CA LYS A 448 -23.67 18.71 -44.71
C LYS A 448 -23.03 17.57 -45.50
N ILE A 449 -23.87 16.69 -46.05
CA ILE A 449 -23.48 15.58 -46.90
C ILE A 449 -24.02 15.87 -48.31
N ILE A 450 -23.11 16.03 -49.28
CA ILE A 450 -23.44 16.32 -50.67
C ILE A 450 -23.10 15.10 -51.50
N GLN A 451 -24.10 14.50 -52.11
CA GLN A 451 -23.95 13.35 -53.00
C GLN A 451 -23.33 13.73 -54.34
N PRO A 452 -22.57 12.84 -55.01
CA PRO A 452 -22.00 13.09 -56.31
C PRO A 452 -23.11 13.31 -57.35
N GLU A 453 -22.92 14.34 -58.18
CA GLU A 453 -23.87 14.67 -59.27
C GLU A 453 -23.41 14.13 -60.65
N HIS A 454 -22.11 13.85 -60.80
CA HIS A 454 -21.53 13.34 -62.06
C HIS A 454 -20.65 12.10 -61.79
N GLU A 455 -20.45 11.31 -62.87
CA GLU A 455 -19.55 10.16 -62.87
C GLU A 455 -18.10 10.62 -62.59
N GLY A 456 -17.43 10.00 -61.61
CA GLY A 456 -16.09 10.39 -61.15
C GLY A 456 -16.02 11.38 -59.99
N ASP A 457 -17.19 11.92 -59.57
CA ASP A 457 -17.26 12.67 -58.35
C ASP A 457 -17.37 11.73 -57.15
N TYR A 458 -17.24 12.31 -55.94
CA TYR A 458 -17.36 11.57 -54.69
C TYR A 458 -18.22 12.32 -53.66
N THR A 459 -18.76 11.60 -52.68
CA THR A 459 -19.55 12.19 -51.59
C THR A 459 -18.70 13.15 -50.77
N ARG A 460 -19.13 14.40 -50.68
CA ARG A 460 -18.43 15.48 -49.94
C ARG A 460 -19.11 15.75 -48.62
N TYR A 461 -18.30 15.98 -47.61
CA TYR A 461 -18.76 16.25 -46.27
C TYR A 461 -18.21 17.60 -45.80
N TYR A 462 -19.07 18.43 -45.20
CA TYR A 462 -18.68 19.75 -44.69
C TYR A 462 -19.30 20.00 -43.31
N LEU A 463 -18.55 20.65 -42.44
CA LEU A 463 -19.11 21.30 -41.26
C LEU A 463 -19.37 22.76 -41.60
N ASP A 464 -20.64 23.09 -41.80
CA ASP A 464 -21.09 24.44 -42.24
C ASP A 464 -21.51 25.29 -41.05
N SER A 465 -21.18 26.55 -41.06
CA SER A 465 -21.65 27.54 -40.08
C SER A 465 -22.66 28.45 -40.70
N MET A 466 -23.86 28.44 -40.17
CA MET A 466 -24.93 29.34 -40.64
C MET A 466 -24.60 30.86 -40.57
N ARG A 467 -23.57 31.22 -39.77
CA ARG A 467 -23.23 32.61 -39.45
C ARG A 467 -21.95 33.12 -40.10
N SER A 468 -20.93 32.24 -40.31
CA SER A 468 -19.59 32.68 -40.73
C SER A 468 -19.32 32.49 -42.24
N GLY A 469 -20.14 31.75 -42.97
CA GLY A 469 -19.91 31.39 -44.38
C GLY A 469 -18.67 30.48 -44.58
N ARG A 470 -17.93 30.18 -43.54
CA ARG A 470 -16.72 29.36 -43.59
C ARG A 470 -17.09 27.88 -43.39
N LYS A 471 -16.80 27.05 -44.36
CA LYS A 471 -16.98 25.60 -44.34
C LYS A 471 -15.68 24.93 -43.99
N ILE A 472 -15.73 23.88 -43.16
CA ILE A 472 -14.62 22.98 -42.90
C ILE A 472 -14.90 21.69 -43.68
N GLU A 473 -14.04 21.34 -44.63
CA GLU A 473 -14.19 20.12 -45.40
C GLU A 473 -13.79 18.92 -44.53
N VAL A 474 -14.58 17.83 -44.60
CA VAL A 474 -14.31 16.60 -43.91
C VAL A 474 -14.05 15.48 -44.93
N PHE A 475 -12.81 15.02 -44.99
CA PHE A 475 -12.45 13.90 -45.82
C PHE A 475 -12.77 12.59 -45.06
N VAL A 476 -13.86 11.94 -45.40
CA VAL A 476 -14.19 10.61 -44.85
C VAL A 476 -13.48 9.55 -45.70
N LEU A 477 -12.28 9.15 -45.28
CA LEU A 477 -11.37 8.36 -46.11
C LEU A 477 -12.00 7.07 -46.62
N LYS A 478 -12.78 6.38 -45.83
CA LYS A 478 -13.44 5.14 -46.21
C LYS A 478 -14.29 5.28 -47.46
N TYR A 479 -15.08 6.34 -47.59
CA TYR A 479 -15.93 6.61 -48.74
C TYR A 479 -15.14 7.29 -49.88
N TYR A 480 -14.26 8.22 -49.53
CA TYR A 480 -13.40 8.88 -50.50
C TYR A 480 -12.52 7.88 -51.26
N LEU A 481 -11.89 6.95 -50.58
CA LEU A 481 -11.03 5.91 -51.19
C LEU A 481 -11.82 4.97 -52.08
N LYS A 482 -13.03 4.59 -51.66
CA LYS A 482 -13.89 3.72 -52.46
C LYS A 482 -14.42 4.42 -53.70
N GLU A 483 -14.95 5.61 -53.58
CA GLU A 483 -15.62 6.33 -54.65
C GLU A 483 -14.63 6.97 -55.62
N LYS A 484 -13.52 7.53 -55.13
CA LYS A 484 -12.52 8.21 -55.98
C LYS A 484 -11.46 7.28 -56.54
N LEU A 485 -11.03 6.27 -55.78
CA LEU A 485 -9.90 5.42 -56.15
C LEU A 485 -10.29 3.94 -56.36
N GLY A 486 -11.55 3.55 -56.15
CA GLY A 486 -12.00 2.18 -56.23
C GLY A 486 -11.39 1.23 -55.19
N ILE A 487 -10.84 1.80 -54.11
CA ILE A 487 -10.23 1.00 -53.02
C ILE A 487 -11.32 0.50 -52.07
N GLU A 488 -11.47 -0.83 -52.00
CA GLU A 488 -12.42 -1.48 -51.13
C GLU A 488 -11.70 -2.36 -50.09
N PHE A 489 -11.99 -2.14 -48.82
CA PHE A 489 -11.43 -2.92 -47.73
C PHE A 489 -12.25 -4.18 -47.49
N VAL A 490 -11.61 -5.32 -47.63
CA VAL A 490 -12.22 -6.66 -47.48
C VAL A 490 -11.63 -7.42 -46.29
N PRO A 491 -12.37 -8.32 -45.68
CA PRO A 491 -11.85 -9.18 -44.63
C PRO A 491 -10.62 -9.95 -45.11
N ARG A 492 -9.61 -10.14 -44.24
CA ARG A 492 -8.47 -11.00 -44.54
C ARG A 492 -8.96 -12.42 -44.76
N THR A 493 -8.39 -13.10 -45.76
CA THR A 493 -8.59 -14.53 -46.00
C THR A 493 -7.33 -15.30 -45.56
N GLU A 494 -7.45 -16.60 -45.29
CA GLU A 494 -6.30 -17.45 -44.96
C GLU A 494 -5.18 -17.46 -46.01
N LYS A 495 -5.48 -16.99 -47.21
CA LYS A 495 -4.52 -16.85 -48.32
C LYS A 495 -3.93 -15.42 -48.42
N SER A 496 -4.33 -14.49 -47.56
CA SER A 496 -3.75 -13.15 -47.57
C SER A 496 -2.35 -13.24 -47.02
N THR A 497 -1.38 -12.88 -47.82
CA THR A 497 0.07 -12.87 -47.49
C THR A 497 0.43 -11.69 -46.59
N ILE A 498 -0.54 -10.92 -46.18
CA ILE A 498 -0.40 -9.80 -45.22
C ILE A 498 -1.47 -9.90 -44.15
#